data_660680063a0d050194601dbb539bbbc6
#
_entry.id   660680063a0d050194601dbb539bbbc6
#
_cell.length_a   1.000
_cell.length_b   1.000
_cell.length_c   1.000
_cell.angle_alpha   90.00
_cell.angle_beta   90.00
_cell.angle_gamma   90.00
#
_symmetry.space_group_name_H-M   'P 1'
#
loop_
_entity.id
_entity.type
_entity.pdbx_description
1 polymer ?
#
loop_
_entity_poly.entity_id
_entity_poly.type
_entity_poly.pdbx_seq_one_letter_code
_entity_poly.pdbx_strand_id
1 'polypeptide(L)'
;MPKKKSKKVKKNGKGVGGKADVHAHEEGKRNKSLLGHNAIFTPEVIDDIHIKSQLGRYRMRGMALMKKIPTFDDLVFLPGTLTRFVIEGYREKCETKTVIGPRCENPIELDIPVYITGMSFGALSYEAKTALARGATMAGSATCSGEGGMIPDERRYSEKWYYQCIQSRYGFNPHHAQLADGIEVFIGQGQKVGMGGHLMGQKVTDQVAEMRSLPSGIDQRSPARHPDWLGPDDLALKVEELRQLTKNKVPIQLKLGASKVYDDVRMAAKCDPDSIYLDGMEGSTGAGPHICLLYTSPSPRDATLSRMPSSA
;
A
#
# COMPACT_ATOMS: atom_id res chain seq x y z
N MET A 1 30.08 50.19 36.03
CA MET A 1 28.72 49.64 35.86
C MET A 1 28.80 48.13 35.82
N PRO A 2 28.11 47.39 36.67
CA PRO A 2 28.35 45.97 36.92
C PRO A 2 27.56 45.06 35.99
N LYS A 3 28.18 43.96 35.58
CA LYS A 3 27.64 42.89 34.76
C LYS A 3 26.59 42.07 35.53
N LYS A 4 25.35 42.00 35.00
CA LYS A 4 24.30 41.12 35.55
C LYS A 4 24.57 39.66 35.15
N LYS A 5 24.72 38.80 36.16
CA LYS A 5 24.73 37.34 36.03
C LYS A 5 23.30 36.85 35.85
N SER A 6 22.98 36.11 34.77
CA SER A 6 21.73 35.44 34.59
C SER A 6 21.74 34.10 35.36
N LYS A 7 20.75 33.93 36.26
CA LYS A 7 20.52 32.69 37.00
C LYS A 7 19.85 31.66 36.07
N LYS A 8 20.47 30.47 35.90
CA LYS A 8 19.81 29.30 35.32
C LYS A 8 18.75 28.78 36.27
N VAL A 9 17.50 28.80 35.84
CA VAL A 9 16.37 28.17 36.55
C VAL A 9 16.41 26.66 36.15
N LYS A 10 16.66 25.79 37.12
CA LYS A 10 16.45 24.34 36.96
C LYS A 10 14.95 24.07 37.02
N LYS A 11 14.34 23.66 35.90
CA LYS A 11 13.00 23.06 35.91
C LYS A 11 13.13 21.57 36.22
N ASN A 12 12.75 21.20 37.43
CA ASN A 12 12.44 19.80 37.78
C ASN A 12 11.06 19.47 37.20
N GLY A 13 11.03 18.82 36.06
CA GLY A 13 9.84 18.17 35.51
C GLY A 13 9.94 16.68 35.72
N LYS A 14 9.28 16.13 36.74
CA LYS A 14 9.02 14.69 36.83
C LYS A 14 8.03 14.33 35.71
N GLY A 15 8.52 13.90 34.56
CA GLY A 15 7.71 13.25 33.53
C GLY A 15 7.42 11.82 33.97
N VAL A 16 6.16 11.46 33.98
CA VAL A 16 5.68 10.09 34.14
C VAL A 16 6.21 9.27 32.95
N GLY A 17 7.21 8.43 33.21
CA GLY A 17 7.79 7.56 32.20
C GLY A 17 6.84 6.43 31.84
N GLY A 18 6.13 6.58 30.73
CA GLY A 18 5.53 5.44 30.07
C GLY A 18 6.64 4.49 29.61
N LYS A 19 6.59 3.24 30.03
CA LYS A 19 7.43 2.17 29.51
C LYS A 19 7.02 1.86 28.07
N ALA A 20 7.51 2.64 27.13
CA ALA A 20 7.38 2.38 25.73
C ALA A 20 8.70 2.71 25.06
N ASP A 21 9.67 1.84 25.20
CA ASP A 21 10.81 1.72 24.28
C ASP A 21 11.70 0.55 24.67
N VAL A 22 11.16 -0.66 24.56
CA VAL A 22 12.01 -1.88 24.62
C VAL A 22 12.71 -2.12 23.28
N HIS A 23 12.60 -1.19 22.33
CA HIS A 23 13.16 -1.34 20.97
C HIS A 23 14.05 -0.19 20.50
N ALA A 24 14.40 0.76 21.36
CA ALA A 24 15.59 1.56 21.11
C ALA A 24 16.80 0.65 21.43
N HIS A 25 17.14 -0.20 20.47
CA HIS A 25 18.42 -0.86 20.51
C HIS A 25 19.48 0.23 20.50
N GLU A 26 20.24 0.29 21.61
CA GLU A 26 21.57 0.83 21.57
C GLU A 26 22.25 0.29 20.31
N GLU A 27 22.61 1.15 19.39
CA GLU A 27 23.62 0.85 18.38
C GLU A 27 24.98 0.74 19.07
N GLY A 28 25.02 -0.09 20.10
CA GLY A 28 26.23 -0.52 20.78
C GLY A 28 27.02 -1.34 19.77
N LYS A 29 28.24 -0.92 19.51
CA LYS A 29 29.30 -1.55 18.74
C LYS A 29 29.04 -3.04 18.51
N ARG A 30 28.41 -3.37 17.38
CA ARG A 30 28.21 -4.75 16.96
C ARG A 30 29.58 -5.39 16.87
N ASN A 31 29.85 -6.36 17.73
CA ASN A 31 31.04 -7.17 17.61
C ASN A 31 31.06 -7.71 16.18
N LYS A 32 32.10 -7.37 15.43
CA LYS A 32 32.34 -7.98 14.13
C LYS A 32 32.28 -9.47 14.34
N SER A 33 31.32 -10.12 13.68
CA SER A 33 31.17 -11.57 13.80
C SER A 33 32.48 -12.26 13.53
N LEU A 34 32.96 -13.04 14.49
CA LEU A 34 34.14 -13.92 14.35
C LEU A 34 33.94 -14.97 13.25
N LEU A 35 32.72 -15.15 12.76
CA LEU A 35 32.32 -16.20 11.81
C LEU A 35 32.41 -15.76 10.32
N GLY A 36 32.93 -14.57 10.03
CA GLY A 36 33.08 -14.10 8.65
C GLY A 36 31.73 -13.67 8.02
N HIS A 37 31.78 -13.29 6.75
CA HIS A 37 30.60 -12.92 5.96
C HIS A 37 29.98 -14.15 5.33
N ASN A 38 28.74 -14.45 5.68
CA ASN A 38 27.93 -15.46 5.01
C ASN A 38 26.84 -14.77 4.19
N ALA A 39 26.75 -15.12 2.90
CA ALA A 39 25.76 -14.53 2.00
C ALA A 39 24.30 -14.89 2.35
N ILE A 40 24.09 -15.98 3.09
CA ILE A 40 22.76 -16.47 3.49
C ILE A 40 22.42 -15.95 4.90
N PHE A 41 23.33 -16.11 5.83
CA PHE A 41 23.16 -15.67 7.22
C PHE A 41 23.78 -14.29 7.42
N THR A 42 23.15 -13.28 6.84
CA THR A 42 23.56 -11.89 7.07
C THR A 42 23.28 -11.47 8.52
N PRO A 43 23.95 -10.42 9.05
CA PRO A 43 23.66 -9.93 10.39
C PRO A 43 22.17 -9.68 10.64
N GLU A 44 21.45 -9.16 9.64
CA GLU A 44 20.00 -8.90 9.72
C GLU A 44 19.19 -10.18 9.83
N VAL A 45 19.57 -11.24 9.12
CA VAL A 45 18.92 -12.56 9.18
C VAL A 45 19.14 -13.18 10.55
N ILE A 46 20.38 -13.12 11.07
CA ILE A 46 20.71 -13.64 12.41
C ILE A 46 19.93 -12.90 13.49
N ASP A 47 19.89 -11.57 13.43
CA ASP A 47 19.11 -10.72 14.33
C ASP A 47 17.62 -11.10 14.31
N ASP A 48 17.07 -11.31 13.13
CA ASP A 48 15.66 -11.67 12.97
C ASP A 48 15.35 -13.08 13.54
N ILE A 49 16.28 -14.03 13.38
CA ILE A 49 16.18 -15.36 13.98
C ILE A 49 16.19 -15.26 15.51
N HIS A 50 17.13 -14.49 16.08
CA HIS A 50 17.24 -14.30 17.54
C HIS A 50 15.97 -13.66 18.10
N ILE A 51 15.46 -12.60 17.46
CA ILE A 51 14.24 -11.92 17.90
C ILE A 51 13.03 -12.84 17.84
N LYS A 52 12.87 -13.60 16.75
CA LYS A 52 11.79 -14.58 16.62
C LYS A 52 11.86 -15.66 17.69
N SER A 53 13.07 -16.15 17.99
CA SER A 53 13.29 -17.16 19.05
C SER A 53 12.96 -16.63 20.44
N GLN A 54 13.26 -15.36 20.71
CA GLN A 54 12.98 -14.73 22.02
C GLN A 54 11.49 -14.40 22.17
N LEU A 55 10.84 -13.91 21.12
CA LEU A 55 9.44 -13.48 21.19
C LEU A 55 8.43 -14.62 20.98
N GLY A 56 8.85 -15.77 20.46
CA GLY A 56 7.97 -16.85 20.06
C GLY A 56 6.94 -16.48 18.97
N ARG A 57 7.17 -15.37 18.27
CA ARG A 57 6.28 -14.85 17.22
C ARG A 57 7.05 -14.05 16.19
N TYR A 58 6.40 -13.79 15.04
CA TYR A 58 6.97 -12.95 14.01
C TYR A 58 7.01 -11.49 14.42
N ARG A 59 8.09 -10.81 14.00
CA ARG A 59 8.18 -9.37 14.13
C ARG A 59 7.22 -8.69 13.16
N MET A 60 6.43 -7.75 13.67
CA MET A 60 5.58 -6.86 12.89
C MET A 60 6.28 -5.53 12.70
N ARG A 61 6.54 -5.13 11.48
CA ARG A 61 7.17 -3.84 11.17
C ARG A 61 6.82 -3.36 9.77
N GLY A 62 7.09 -2.09 9.50
CA GLY A 62 7.21 -1.60 8.14
C GLY A 62 8.31 -2.36 7.39
N MET A 63 8.08 -2.62 6.12
CA MET A 63 9.05 -3.29 5.26
C MET A 63 9.31 -2.43 4.04
N ALA A 64 10.58 -2.32 3.67
CA ALA A 64 11.03 -1.65 2.47
C ALA A 64 11.75 -2.65 1.58
N LEU A 65 11.91 -2.30 0.32
CA LEU A 65 12.72 -3.07 -0.61
C LEU A 65 14.18 -3.07 -0.14
N MET A 66 14.74 -4.26 0.09
CA MET A 66 16.10 -4.45 0.61
C MET A 66 17.12 -4.75 -0.48
N LYS A 67 16.68 -5.04 -1.70
CA LYS A 67 17.55 -5.34 -2.84
C LYS A 67 17.46 -4.24 -3.88
N LYS A 68 18.57 -3.99 -4.57
CA LYS A 68 18.55 -3.14 -5.75
C LYS A 68 17.73 -3.84 -6.84
N ILE A 69 16.74 -3.14 -7.35
CA ILE A 69 15.95 -3.54 -8.52
C ILE A 69 16.15 -2.51 -9.62
N PRO A 70 15.81 -2.82 -10.88
CA PRO A 70 15.78 -1.84 -11.94
C PRO A 70 14.86 -0.67 -11.57
N THR A 71 15.30 0.53 -11.87
CA THR A 71 14.56 1.79 -11.68
C THR A 71 14.37 2.46 -13.03
N PHE A 72 13.63 3.57 -13.07
CA PHE A 72 13.53 4.36 -14.29
C PHE A 72 14.88 4.92 -14.77
N ASP A 73 15.86 5.07 -13.86
CA ASP A 73 17.23 5.49 -14.22
C ASP A 73 18.01 4.39 -14.99
N ASP A 74 17.57 3.16 -14.89
CA ASP A 74 18.14 2.02 -15.65
C ASP A 74 17.50 1.87 -17.04
N LEU A 75 16.51 2.70 -17.39
CA LEU A 75 15.80 2.68 -18.66
C LEU A 75 16.24 3.83 -19.56
N VAL A 76 16.33 3.57 -20.86
CA VAL A 76 16.64 4.57 -21.88
C VAL A 76 15.55 4.54 -22.94
N PHE A 77 15.00 5.70 -23.24
CA PHE A 77 14.15 5.84 -24.41
C PHE A 77 14.98 5.77 -25.68
N LEU A 78 14.55 4.95 -26.65
CA LEU A 78 15.17 4.90 -27.97
C LEU A 78 14.49 5.94 -28.87
N PRO A 79 15.09 7.12 -29.06
CA PRO A 79 14.50 8.14 -29.91
C PRO A 79 14.55 7.75 -31.37
N GLY A 80 13.52 8.10 -32.12
CA GLY A 80 13.53 8.01 -33.56
C GLY A 80 13.92 9.35 -34.17
N THR A 81 14.85 9.36 -35.12
CA THR A 81 15.25 10.58 -35.82
C THR A 81 14.56 10.73 -37.19
N LEU A 82 14.24 9.60 -37.86
CA LEU A 82 13.55 9.58 -39.15
C LEU A 82 12.25 8.77 -39.10
N THR A 83 12.17 7.80 -38.21
CA THR A 83 10.99 6.90 -38.10
C THR A 83 9.86 7.49 -37.26
N ARG A 84 10.10 8.59 -36.57
CA ARG A 84 9.13 9.34 -35.76
C ARG A 84 9.25 10.82 -36.06
N PHE A 85 8.11 11.51 -36.04
CA PHE A 85 8.10 12.97 -36.08
C PHE A 85 8.66 13.54 -34.77
N VAL A 86 9.63 14.42 -34.87
CA VAL A 86 10.28 15.02 -33.69
C VAL A 86 9.47 16.23 -33.25
N ILE A 87 9.11 16.27 -31.97
CA ILE A 87 8.38 17.40 -31.37
C ILE A 87 9.36 18.52 -31.06
N GLU A 88 9.04 19.73 -31.50
CA GLU A 88 9.76 20.95 -31.15
C GLU A 88 9.33 21.43 -29.75
N GLY A 89 9.93 20.88 -28.69
CA GLY A 89 9.48 21.03 -27.30
C GLY A 89 9.38 22.46 -26.76
N TYR A 90 9.97 23.44 -27.47
CA TYR A 90 9.85 24.86 -27.13
C TYR A 90 8.69 25.57 -27.89
N ARG A 91 8.09 24.93 -28.86
CA ARG A 91 6.96 25.44 -29.65
C ARG A 91 5.69 24.63 -29.53
N GLU A 92 5.85 23.33 -29.31
CA GLU A 92 4.74 22.37 -29.31
C GLU A 92 4.50 21.88 -27.89
N LYS A 93 3.23 21.94 -27.46
CA LYS A 93 2.84 21.42 -26.14
C LYS A 93 2.82 19.90 -26.17
N CYS A 94 3.54 19.27 -25.24
CA CYS A 94 3.39 17.83 -25.00
C CYS A 94 2.10 17.57 -24.23
N GLU A 95 1.26 16.69 -24.76
CA GLU A 95 0.03 16.28 -24.07
C GLU A 95 0.33 15.26 -22.97
N THR A 96 -0.05 15.58 -21.75
CA THR A 96 0.17 14.72 -20.56
C THR A 96 -1.15 14.19 -19.98
N LYS A 97 -2.29 14.67 -20.51
CA LYS A 97 -3.60 14.26 -20.01
C LYS A 97 -3.81 12.75 -20.19
N THR A 98 -4.25 12.10 -19.12
CA THR A 98 -4.51 10.67 -19.09
C THR A 98 -5.95 10.42 -18.65
N VAL A 99 -6.67 9.58 -19.39
CA VAL A 99 -8.06 9.22 -19.09
C VAL A 99 -8.12 7.76 -18.65
N ILE A 100 -8.64 7.53 -17.44
CA ILE A 100 -8.86 6.19 -16.91
C ILE A 100 -10.35 5.88 -16.95
N GLY A 101 -10.70 4.71 -17.50
CA GLY A 101 -12.08 4.30 -17.67
C GLY A 101 -12.84 5.12 -18.74
N PRO A 102 -12.30 5.26 -19.96
CA PRO A 102 -12.92 6.07 -21.01
C PRO A 102 -14.31 5.56 -21.47
N ARG A 103 -14.67 4.34 -21.07
CA ARG A 103 -16.00 3.75 -21.33
C ARG A 103 -17.05 4.12 -20.27
N CYS A 104 -16.63 4.69 -19.14
CA CYS A 104 -17.53 5.10 -18.05
C CYS A 104 -18.20 6.44 -18.36
N GLU A 105 -19.34 6.68 -17.71
CA GLU A 105 -20.04 7.99 -17.79
C GLU A 105 -19.15 9.11 -17.20
N ASN A 106 -18.44 8.83 -16.10
CA ASN A 106 -17.55 9.75 -15.41
C ASN A 106 -16.14 9.14 -15.36
N PRO A 107 -15.36 9.25 -16.44
CA PRO A 107 -13.96 8.77 -16.42
C PRO A 107 -13.11 9.65 -15.52
N ILE A 108 -12.03 9.08 -15.00
CA ILE A 108 -11.02 9.87 -14.24
C ILE A 108 -10.05 10.48 -15.24
N GLU A 109 -10.04 11.78 -15.34
CA GLU A 109 -9.13 12.55 -16.20
C GLU A 109 -8.01 13.14 -15.34
N LEU A 110 -6.78 12.73 -15.59
CA LEU A 110 -5.58 13.24 -14.93
C LEU A 110 -4.87 14.24 -15.85
N ASP A 111 -4.43 15.37 -15.30
CA ASP A 111 -3.63 16.34 -16.04
C ASP A 111 -2.19 15.85 -16.27
N ILE A 112 -1.73 14.97 -15.41
CA ILE A 112 -0.42 14.29 -15.48
C ILE A 112 -0.62 12.78 -15.29
N PRO A 113 0.19 11.91 -15.94
CA PRO A 113 0.01 10.46 -15.86
C PRO A 113 0.56 9.87 -14.53
N VAL A 114 0.27 10.53 -13.42
CA VAL A 114 0.70 10.14 -12.06
C VAL A 114 -0.45 10.39 -11.09
N TYR A 115 -0.70 9.45 -10.19
CA TYR A 115 -1.62 9.66 -9.07
C TYR A 115 -1.08 9.06 -7.76
N ILE A 116 -1.63 9.49 -6.64
CA ILE A 116 -1.22 9.02 -5.31
C ILE A 116 -1.97 7.74 -4.98
N THR A 117 -1.22 6.65 -4.85
CA THR A 117 -1.77 5.31 -4.54
C THR A 117 -2.36 5.24 -3.13
N GLY A 118 -3.14 4.17 -2.87
CA GLY A 118 -3.78 3.93 -1.58
C GLY A 118 -2.78 3.73 -0.44
N MET A 119 -2.87 4.62 0.53
CA MET A 119 -2.14 4.55 1.80
C MET A 119 -3.14 4.67 2.94
N SER A 120 -3.22 3.63 3.78
CA SER A 120 -4.24 3.54 4.82
C SER A 120 -4.09 4.60 5.91
N PHE A 121 -5.22 5.04 6.46
CA PHE A 121 -5.23 5.76 7.73
C PHE A 121 -4.87 4.80 8.87
N GLY A 122 -3.84 5.16 9.62
CA GLY A 122 -3.15 4.29 10.57
C GLY A 122 -1.73 3.93 10.11
N ALA A 123 -1.47 3.86 8.79
CA ALA A 123 -0.11 3.97 8.23
C ALA A 123 0.31 5.43 8.10
N LEU A 124 -0.59 6.28 7.60
CA LEU A 124 -0.43 7.73 7.58
C LEU A 124 -1.32 8.38 8.65
N SER A 125 -0.96 9.60 9.07
CA SER A 125 -1.82 10.42 9.93
C SER A 125 -2.97 11.04 9.14
N TYR A 126 -3.96 11.57 9.87
CA TYR A 126 -5.09 12.30 9.29
C TYR A 126 -4.64 13.51 8.47
N GLU A 127 -3.71 14.29 9.02
CA GLU A 127 -3.16 15.48 8.39
C GLU A 127 -2.39 15.14 7.12
N ALA A 128 -1.60 14.05 7.13
CA ALA A 128 -0.86 13.60 5.97
C ALA A 128 -1.81 13.21 4.83
N LYS A 129 -2.86 12.44 5.12
CA LYS A 129 -3.86 12.05 4.12
C LYS A 129 -4.61 13.28 3.55
N THR A 130 -4.99 14.20 4.40
CA THR A 130 -5.65 15.45 3.99
C THR A 130 -4.73 16.33 3.14
N ALA A 131 -3.45 16.43 3.49
CA ALA A 131 -2.47 17.18 2.71
C ALA A 131 -2.22 16.56 1.33
N LEU A 132 -2.14 15.23 1.25
CA LEU A 132 -1.99 14.51 -0.02
C LEU A 132 -3.22 14.71 -0.93
N ALA A 133 -4.42 14.69 -0.36
CA ALA A 133 -5.66 14.95 -1.09
C ALA A 133 -5.66 16.35 -1.73
N ARG A 134 -5.30 17.37 -0.96
CA ARG A 134 -5.16 18.75 -1.46
C ARG A 134 -4.07 18.87 -2.53
N GLY A 135 -2.91 18.27 -2.29
CA GLY A 135 -1.79 18.29 -3.24
C GLY A 135 -2.13 17.62 -4.57
N ALA A 136 -2.80 16.47 -4.52
CA ALA A 136 -3.25 15.79 -5.72
C ALA A 136 -4.25 16.63 -6.53
N THR A 137 -5.24 17.22 -5.87
CA THR A 137 -6.22 18.12 -6.52
C THR A 137 -5.53 19.33 -7.15
N MET A 138 -4.58 19.96 -6.46
CA MET A 138 -3.80 21.08 -7.03
C MET A 138 -2.98 20.68 -8.26
N ALA A 139 -2.57 19.42 -8.33
CA ALA A 139 -1.80 18.88 -9.47
C ALA A 139 -2.69 18.27 -10.57
N GLY A 140 -4.01 18.40 -10.48
CA GLY A 140 -4.95 17.76 -11.42
C GLY A 140 -4.88 16.24 -11.42
N SER A 141 -4.46 15.65 -10.29
CA SER A 141 -4.26 14.22 -10.11
C SER A 141 -5.29 13.60 -9.16
N ALA A 142 -5.17 12.30 -8.89
CA ALA A 142 -6.08 11.54 -8.04
C ALA A 142 -5.38 11.00 -6.78
N THR A 143 -6.21 10.64 -5.79
CA THR A 143 -5.80 9.89 -4.59
C THR A 143 -6.63 8.62 -4.42
N CYS A 144 -6.20 7.76 -3.50
CA CYS A 144 -6.92 6.56 -3.11
C CYS A 144 -7.03 6.47 -1.59
N SER A 145 -8.18 6.02 -1.10
CA SER A 145 -8.44 5.87 0.35
C SER A 145 -7.43 4.96 1.05
N GLY A 146 -6.91 3.97 0.33
CA GLY A 146 -6.18 2.88 0.95
C GLY A 146 -7.08 2.00 1.82
N GLU A 147 -6.47 1.09 2.56
CA GLU A 147 -7.17 0.13 3.40
C GLU A 147 -7.88 0.80 4.57
N GLY A 148 -9.16 0.53 4.74
CA GLY A 148 -9.87 0.81 5.99
C GLY A 148 -11.03 1.78 5.94
N GLY A 149 -11.41 2.33 4.80
CA GLY A 149 -12.59 3.20 4.70
C GLY A 149 -12.29 4.63 4.26
N MET A 150 -13.28 5.49 4.35
CA MET A 150 -13.23 6.88 3.93
C MET A 150 -12.94 7.82 5.10
N ILE A 151 -11.98 8.70 4.94
CA ILE A 151 -11.83 9.89 5.78
C ILE A 151 -12.63 11.02 5.14
N PRO A 152 -13.60 11.64 5.83
CA PRO A 152 -14.44 12.68 5.25
C PRO A 152 -13.66 13.85 4.65
N ASP A 153 -12.64 14.34 5.34
CA ASP A 153 -11.83 15.44 4.86
C ASP A 153 -10.92 15.04 3.67
N GLU A 154 -10.39 13.80 3.64
CA GLU A 154 -9.69 13.30 2.46
C GLU A 154 -10.60 13.34 1.23
N ARG A 155 -11.82 12.79 1.35
CA ARG A 155 -12.80 12.83 0.25
C ARG A 155 -13.18 14.25 -0.14
N ARG A 156 -13.41 15.12 0.83
CA ARG A 156 -13.79 16.52 0.60
C ARG A 156 -12.76 17.30 -0.20
N TYR A 157 -11.47 17.03 0.03
CA TYR A 157 -10.37 17.72 -0.62
C TYR A 157 -9.83 17.01 -1.86
N SER A 158 -10.26 15.78 -2.14
CA SER A 158 -9.91 15.06 -3.36
C SER A 158 -10.95 15.32 -4.44
N GLU A 159 -10.55 15.97 -5.51
CA GLU A 159 -11.40 16.15 -6.70
C GLU A 159 -11.61 14.82 -7.41
N LYS A 160 -10.58 13.97 -7.42
CA LYS A 160 -10.55 12.64 -8.04
C LYS A 160 -10.08 11.62 -6.99
N TRP A 161 -10.97 10.72 -6.60
CA TRP A 161 -10.72 9.84 -5.46
C TRP A 161 -11.16 8.40 -5.71
N TYR A 162 -10.22 7.47 -5.53
CA TYR A 162 -10.52 6.04 -5.52
C TYR A 162 -10.89 5.56 -4.12
N TYR A 163 -11.98 4.80 -4.04
CA TYR A 163 -12.36 4.09 -2.83
C TYR A 163 -11.93 2.63 -2.89
N GLN A 164 -11.14 2.18 -1.92
CA GLN A 164 -10.57 0.85 -1.95
C GLN A 164 -11.49 -0.18 -1.31
N CYS A 165 -11.81 -1.24 -2.07
CA CYS A 165 -12.52 -2.43 -1.63
C CYS A 165 -11.49 -3.50 -1.23
N ILE A 166 -11.35 -3.75 0.07
CA ILE A 166 -10.33 -4.63 0.66
C ILE A 166 -10.89 -5.97 1.12
N GLN A 167 -10.02 -6.94 1.39
CA GLN A 167 -10.40 -8.30 1.80
C GLN A 167 -11.22 -8.33 3.09
N SER A 168 -10.87 -7.51 4.07
CA SER A 168 -11.55 -7.47 5.38
C SER A 168 -12.90 -6.79 5.36
N ARG A 169 -13.17 -5.97 4.36
CA ARG A 169 -14.35 -5.10 4.30
C ARG A 169 -14.46 -4.08 5.45
N TYR A 170 -13.41 -3.87 6.29
CA TYR A 170 -13.52 -2.82 7.32
C TYR A 170 -13.82 -1.48 6.68
N GLY A 171 -14.75 -0.74 7.29
CA GLY A 171 -15.15 0.57 6.82
C GLY A 171 -15.69 0.60 5.40
N PHE A 172 -15.83 -0.53 4.71
CA PHE A 172 -16.45 -0.58 3.39
C PHE A 172 -17.94 -0.28 3.51
N ASN A 173 -18.34 0.80 2.88
CA ASN A 173 -19.70 1.30 2.96
C ASN A 173 -20.23 1.59 1.54
N PRO A 174 -21.37 1.00 1.13
CA PRO A 174 -21.97 1.25 -0.18
C PRO A 174 -22.22 2.73 -0.49
N HIS A 175 -22.63 3.51 0.53
CA HIS A 175 -22.83 4.94 0.33
C HIS A 175 -21.51 5.68 0.02
N HIS A 176 -20.43 5.31 0.70
CA HIS A 176 -19.11 5.87 0.41
C HIS A 176 -18.60 5.46 -0.99
N ALA A 177 -18.90 4.22 -1.42
CA ALA A 177 -18.58 3.76 -2.75
C ALA A 177 -19.31 4.58 -3.84
N GLN A 178 -20.55 5.00 -3.60
CA GLN A 178 -21.30 5.88 -4.50
C GLN A 178 -20.78 7.33 -4.54
N LEU A 179 -19.98 7.74 -3.55
CA LEU A 179 -19.32 9.04 -3.53
C LEU A 179 -17.96 9.02 -4.23
N ALA A 180 -17.44 7.85 -4.57
CA ALA A 180 -16.13 7.71 -5.18
C ALA A 180 -16.16 8.06 -6.68
N ASP A 181 -15.02 8.55 -7.18
CA ASP A 181 -14.79 8.79 -8.59
C ASP A 181 -14.23 7.54 -9.30
N GLY A 182 -13.79 6.54 -8.52
CA GLY A 182 -13.39 5.21 -8.97
C GLY A 182 -13.35 4.22 -7.81
N ILE A 183 -13.52 2.94 -8.10
CA ILE A 183 -13.39 1.87 -7.11
C ILE A 183 -12.13 1.06 -7.42
N GLU A 184 -11.29 0.84 -6.40
CA GLU A 184 -10.14 -0.05 -6.49
C GLU A 184 -10.40 -1.33 -5.70
N VAL A 185 -10.45 -2.47 -6.37
CA VAL A 185 -10.50 -3.79 -5.72
C VAL A 185 -9.07 -4.21 -5.41
N PHE A 186 -8.74 -4.25 -4.14
CA PHE A 186 -7.40 -4.59 -3.66
C PHE A 186 -7.23 -6.10 -3.51
N ILE A 187 -6.51 -6.72 -4.44
CA ILE A 187 -6.20 -8.15 -4.39
C ILE A 187 -4.86 -8.40 -3.71
N GLY A 188 -3.93 -7.45 -3.83
CA GLY A 188 -2.63 -7.50 -3.20
C GLY A 188 -1.79 -6.26 -3.50
N GLN A 189 -0.60 -6.23 -2.92
CA GLN A 189 0.45 -5.26 -3.22
C GLN A 189 1.80 -5.97 -3.27
N GLY A 190 2.79 -5.41 -3.98
CA GLY A 190 4.04 -6.08 -4.27
C GLY A 190 4.79 -6.58 -3.05
N GLN A 191 4.78 -5.79 -1.96
CA GLN A 191 5.51 -6.15 -0.73
C GLN A 191 4.84 -7.27 0.09
N LYS A 192 3.55 -7.49 -0.08
CA LYS A 192 2.79 -8.52 0.66
C LYS A 192 1.73 -9.16 -0.23
N VAL A 193 2.16 -9.85 -1.27
CA VAL A 193 1.29 -10.63 -2.14
C VAL A 193 0.68 -11.80 -1.34
N GLY A 194 -0.62 -11.99 -1.47
CA GLY A 194 -1.35 -13.07 -0.78
C GLY A 194 -1.50 -12.87 0.73
N MET A 195 -1.36 -11.64 1.22
CA MET A 195 -1.62 -11.31 2.62
C MET A 195 -2.41 -10.02 2.76
N GLY A 196 -3.28 -9.99 3.77
CA GLY A 196 -3.98 -8.79 4.18
C GLY A 196 -3.13 -7.83 4.99
N GLY A 197 -3.69 -6.65 5.27
CA GLY A 197 -3.09 -5.67 6.16
C GLY A 197 -3.08 -6.10 7.62
N HIS A 198 -2.15 -5.52 8.38
CA HIS A 198 -2.12 -5.67 9.83
C HIS A 198 -1.81 -4.32 10.47
N LEU A 199 -2.66 -3.87 11.36
CA LEU A 199 -2.45 -2.67 12.15
C LEU A 199 -2.45 -3.05 13.63
N MET A 200 -1.33 -2.76 14.30
CA MET A 200 -1.19 -3.06 15.73
C MET A 200 -2.11 -2.17 16.57
N GLY A 201 -2.66 -2.70 17.65
CA GLY A 201 -3.60 -2.02 18.54
C GLY A 201 -3.14 -0.64 19.00
N GLN A 202 -1.83 -0.46 19.24
CA GLN A 202 -1.27 0.84 19.63
C GLN A 202 -1.46 1.95 18.58
N LYS A 203 -1.67 1.57 17.30
CA LYS A 203 -1.94 2.50 16.19
C LYS A 203 -3.43 2.63 15.88
N VAL A 204 -4.26 1.79 16.50
CA VAL A 204 -5.72 1.84 16.32
C VAL A 204 -6.28 2.85 17.32
N THR A 205 -6.17 4.13 16.96
CA THR A 205 -6.80 5.23 17.67
C THR A 205 -8.32 5.18 17.53
N ASP A 206 -9.05 5.95 18.34
CA ASP A 206 -10.50 6.02 18.24
C ASP A 206 -10.97 6.45 16.85
N GLN A 207 -10.27 7.40 16.22
CA GLN A 207 -10.57 7.83 14.84
C GLN A 207 -10.38 6.71 13.80
N VAL A 208 -9.31 5.92 13.96
CA VAL A 208 -9.07 4.76 13.08
C VAL A 208 -10.12 3.69 13.30
N ALA A 209 -10.48 3.43 14.55
CA ALA A 209 -11.48 2.47 14.95
C ALA A 209 -12.87 2.83 14.40
N GLU A 210 -13.26 4.09 14.56
CA GLU A 210 -14.52 4.64 14.03
C GLU A 210 -14.59 4.49 12.50
N MET A 211 -13.57 4.95 11.78
CA MET A 211 -13.52 4.84 10.31
C MET A 211 -13.61 3.38 9.83
N ARG A 212 -12.96 2.45 10.54
CA ARG A 212 -12.95 1.02 10.20
C ARG A 212 -14.16 0.26 10.72
N SER A 213 -14.98 0.88 11.57
CA SER A 213 -16.09 0.24 12.28
C SER A 213 -15.63 -0.95 13.14
N LEU A 214 -14.51 -0.78 13.84
CA LEU A 214 -13.85 -1.80 14.67
C LEU A 214 -13.51 -1.22 16.05
N PRO A 215 -13.30 -2.07 17.08
CA PRO A 215 -12.86 -1.60 18.39
C PRO A 215 -11.48 -0.93 18.36
N SER A 216 -11.30 0.13 19.17
CA SER A 216 -9.99 0.77 19.36
C SER A 216 -9.05 -0.07 20.23
N GLY A 217 -7.75 0.16 20.10
CA GLY A 217 -6.73 -0.45 20.93
C GLY A 217 -6.47 -1.94 20.68
N ILE A 218 -7.15 -2.56 19.72
CA ILE A 218 -7.03 -3.99 19.39
C ILE A 218 -6.36 -4.14 18.03
N ASP A 219 -5.49 -5.15 17.89
CA ASP A 219 -4.85 -5.51 16.63
C ASP A 219 -5.90 -5.81 15.55
N GLN A 220 -5.79 -5.13 14.41
CA GLN A 220 -6.68 -5.30 13.28
C GLN A 220 -5.95 -6.02 12.15
N ARG A 221 -6.49 -7.13 11.71
CA ARG A 221 -5.91 -7.97 10.67
C ARG A 221 -6.91 -8.25 9.56
N SER A 222 -6.52 -7.92 8.33
CA SER A 222 -7.25 -8.34 7.14
C SER A 222 -6.93 -9.80 6.79
N PRO A 223 -7.91 -10.57 6.32
CA PRO A 223 -7.65 -11.87 5.72
C PRO A 223 -6.83 -11.75 4.43
N ALA A 224 -6.24 -12.85 3.99
CA ALA A 224 -5.46 -12.90 2.75
C ALA A 224 -6.36 -12.89 1.50
N ARG A 225 -7.59 -13.36 1.63
CA ARG A 225 -8.56 -13.52 0.53
C ARG A 225 -9.81 -12.70 0.79
N HIS A 226 -10.45 -12.28 -0.29
CA HIS A 226 -11.79 -11.72 -0.20
C HIS A 226 -12.78 -12.80 0.24
N PRO A 227 -13.81 -12.45 1.04
CA PRO A 227 -14.74 -13.44 1.55
C PRO A 227 -15.79 -13.91 0.53
N ASP A 228 -15.99 -13.13 -0.51
CA ASP A 228 -17.11 -13.21 -1.44
C ASP A 228 -16.72 -13.67 -2.86
N TRP A 229 -15.45 -14.04 -3.08
CA TRP A 229 -15.00 -14.64 -4.33
C TRP A 229 -13.77 -15.53 -4.14
N LEU A 230 -13.67 -16.59 -4.93
CA LEU A 230 -12.58 -17.58 -4.87
C LEU A 230 -11.75 -17.64 -6.15
N GLY A 231 -12.32 -17.28 -7.28
CA GLY A 231 -11.67 -17.37 -8.57
C GLY A 231 -12.03 -16.22 -9.51
N PRO A 232 -11.51 -16.23 -10.74
CA PRO A 232 -11.73 -15.16 -11.71
C PRO A 232 -13.19 -14.95 -12.08
N ASP A 233 -13.98 -16.04 -12.16
CA ASP A 233 -15.39 -15.94 -12.51
C ASP A 233 -16.19 -15.20 -11.42
N ASP A 234 -15.91 -15.51 -10.16
CA ASP A 234 -16.51 -14.81 -9.03
C ASP A 234 -16.02 -13.35 -8.96
N LEU A 235 -14.74 -13.11 -9.32
CA LEU A 235 -14.19 -11.75 -9.38
C LEU A 235 -14.87 -10.91 -10.48
N ALA A 236 -15.22 -11.52 -11.61
CA ALA A 236 -15.98 -10.86 -12.65
C ALA A 236 -17.37 -10.44 -12.15
N LEU A 237 -18.05 -11.32 -11.39
CA LEU A 237 -19.32 -10.99 -10.72
C LEU A 237 -19.14 -9.84 -9.71
N LYS A 238 -18.03 -9.83 -8.99
CA LYS A 238 -17.73 -8.73 -8.04
C LYS A 238 -17.48 -7.41 -8.75
N VAL A 239 -16.81 -7.40 -9.87
CA VAL A 239 -16.64 -6.20 -10.71
C VAL A 239 -18.00 -5.70 -11.18
N GLU A 240 -18.87 -6.59 -11.65
CA GLU A 240 -20.23 -6.23 -12.07
C GLU A 240 -21.08 -5.69 -10.92
N GLU A 241 -21.02 -6.31 -9.73
CA GLU A 241 -21.69 -5.83 -8.52
C GLU A 241 -21.27 -4.37 -8.20
N LEU A 242 -19.97 -4.07 -8.27
CA LEU A 242 -19.45 -2.73 -8.00
C LEU A 242 -19.86 -1.73 -9.09
N ARG A 243 -19.95 -2.18 -10.35
CA ARG A 243 -20.52 -1.36 -11.44
C ARG A 243 -21.96 -1.00 -11.16
N GLN A 244 -22.79 -1.97 -10.79
CA GLN A 244 -24.18 -1.72 -10.45
C GLN A 244 -24.32 -0.81 -9.24
N LEU A 245 -23.50 -1.01 -8.20
CA LEU A 245 -23.46 -0.17 -7.00
C LEU A 245 -23.19 1.30 -7.36
N THR A 246 -22.29 1.54 -8.28
CA THR A 246 -21.92 2.89 -8.77
C THR A 246 -22.75 3.33 -9.97
N LYS A 247 -23.78 2.56 -10.36
CA LYS A 247 -24.66 2.84 -11.51
C LYS A 247 -23.90 2.93 -12.85
N ASN A 248 -22.84 2.18 -13.00
CA ASN A 248 -21.93 2.18 -14.16
C ASN A 248 -21.28 3.54 -14.44
N LYS A 249 -21.19 4.42 -13.46
CA LYS A 249 -20.69 5.78 -13.67
C LYS A 249 -19.18 5.89 -13.63
N VAL A 250 -18.53 5.15 -12.74
CA VAL A 250 -17.12 5.34 -12.42
C VAL A 250 -16.29 4.09 -12.75
N PRO A 251 -14.99 4.25 -13.05
CA PRO A 251 -14.13 3.13 -13.37
C PRO A 251 -13.90 2.18 -12.18
N ILE A 252 -13.83 0.89 -12.51
CA ILE A 252 -13.43 -0.17 -11.57
C ILE A 252 -12.01 -0.60 -11.92
N GLN A 253 -11.11 -0.49 -10.95
CA GLN A 253 -9.71 -0.85 -11.05
C GLN A 253 -9.43 -2.11 -10.25
N LEU A 254 -8.65 -3.05 -10.79
CA LEU A 254 -8.11 -4.20 -10.05
C LEU A 254 -6.66 -3.93 -9.69
N LYS A 255 -6.32 -3.97 -8.40
CA LYS A 255 -4.95 -3.82 -7.90
C LYS A 255 -4.35 -5.18 -7.57
N LEU A 256 -3.24 -5.51 -8.24
CA LEU A 256 -2.50 -6.77 -8.13
C LEU A 256 -1.10 -6.52 -7.58
N GLY A 257 -0.60 -7.41 -6.74
CA GLY A 257 0.83 -7.46 -6.44
C GLY A 257 1.60 -8.08 -7.60
N ALA A 258 2.72 -7.50 -7.98
CA ALA A 258 3.54 -7.96 -9.09
C ALA A 258 4.29 -9.25 -8.74
N SER A 259 3.63 -10.40 -8.94
CA SER A 259 4.20 -11.74 -8.76
C SER A 259 4.22 -12.52 -10.07
N LYS A 260 3.18 -13.26 -10.42
CA LYS A 260 3.01 -13.91 -11.71
C LYS A 260 2.30 -12.98 -12.71
N VAL A 261 2.93 -11.84 -12.98
CA VAL A 261 2.31 -10.70 -13.67
C VAL A 261 1.59 -11.10 -14.96
N TYR A 262 2.22 -11.92 -15.80
CA TYR A 262 1.64 -12.32 -17.07
C TYR A 262 0.31 -13.07 -16.91
N ASP A 263 0.28 -14.06 -16.02
CA ASP A 263 -0.91 -14.89 -15.81
C ASP A 263 -1.99 -14.11 -15.04
N ASP A 264 -1.58 -13.39 -13.99
CA ASP A 264 -2.50 -12.62 -13.15
C ASP A 264 -3.19 -11.50 -13.93
N VAL A 265 -2.46 -10.78 -14.79
CA VAL A 265 -3.04 -9.74 -15.66
C VAL A 265 -4.00 -10.34 -16.70
N ARG A 266 -3.63 -11.47 -17.31
CA ARG A 266 -4.55 -12.14 -18.25
C ARG A 266 -5.84 -12.60 -17.59
N MET A 267 -5.77 -13.06 -16.35
CA MET A 267 -6.96 -13.46 -15.59
C MET A 267 -7.78 -12.23 -15.19
N ALA A 268 -7.12 -11.20 -14.68
CA ALA A 268 -7.78 -9.95 -14.31
C ALA A 268 -8.49 -9.27 -15.51
N ALA A 269 -7.85 -9.27 -16.67
CA ALA A 269 -8.43 -8.69 -17.88
C ALA A 269 -9.73 -9.38 -18.33
N LYS A 270 -9.90 -10.69 -18.04
CA LYS A 270 -11.16 -11.40 -18.32
C LYS A 270 -12.32 -10.98 -17.42
N CYS A 271 -12.02 -10.33 -16.28
CA CYS A 271 -13.05 -9.80 -15.38
C CYS A 271 -13.56 -8.42 -15.84
N ASP A 272 -13.11 -7.93 -16.97
CA ASP A 272 -13.48 -6.66 -17.59
C ASP A 272 -13.38 -5.42 -16.69
N PRO A 273 -12.26 -5.21 -15.96
CA PRO A 273 -12.04 -3.95 -15.25
C PRO A 273 -11.76 -2.82 -16.23
N ASP A 274 -11.90 -1.57 -15.79
CA ASP A 274 -11.53 -0.40 -16.58
C ASP A 274 -10.04 -0.11 -16.56
N SER A 275 -9.36 -0.55 -15.50
CA SER A 275 -7.91 -0.50 -15.38
C SER A 275 -7.36 -1.61 -14.48
N ILE A 276 -6.09 -1.94 -14.70
CA ILE A 276 -5.34 -2.88 -13.86
C ILE A 276 -4.13 -2.13 -13.31
N TYR A 277 -4.01 -2.12 -11.97
CA TYR A 277 -2.88 -1.56 -11.27
C TYR A 277 -1.93 -2.66 -10.83
N LEU A 278 -0.70 -2.61 -11.30
CA LEU A 278 0.38 -3.52 -10.88
C LEU A 278 1.22 -2.84 -9.83
N ASP A 279 1.22 -3.40 -8.63
CA ASP A 279 2.01 -2.90 -7.51
C ASP A 279 3.33 -3.68 -7.44
N GLY A 280 4.43 -2.98 -7.71
CA GLY A 280 5.78 -3.48 -7.48
C GLY A 280 6.09 -3.54 -5.98
N MET A 281 7.38 -3.66 -5.64
CA MET A 281 7.81 -3.72 -4.24
C MET A 281 8.32 -2.37 -3.72
N GLU A 282 8.43 -1.39 -4.60
CA GLU A 282 9.07 -0.09 -4.33
C GLU A 282 8.32 0.72 -3.28
N GLY A 283 6.98 0.72 -3.35
CA GLY A 283 6.11 1.42 -2.41
C GLY A 283 6.13 0.85 -0.99
N SER A 284 6.63 -0.38 -0.82
CA SER A 284 6.76 -0.99 0.50
C SER A 284 5.42 -1.23 1.21
N THR A 285 5.43 -1.39 2.52
CA THR A 285 4.23 -1.49 3.38
C THR A 285 4.52 -0.93 4.77
N GLY A 286 3.54 -0.24 5.35
CA GLY A 286 3.65 0.32 6.70
C GLY A 286 3.64 -0.74 7.81
N ALA A 287 3.00 -1.88 7.58
CA ALA A 287 2.99 -3.00 8.51
C ALA A 287 2.70 -4.33 7.79
N GLY A 288 3.48 -5.34 8.12
CA GLY A 288 3.29 -6.70 7.64
C GLY A 288 4.08 -7.69 8.47
N PRO A 289 3.61 -8.95 8.62
CA PRO A 289 4.38 -10.00 9.26
C PRO A 289 5.61 -10.32 8.39
N HIS A 290 6.77 -10.37 9.02
CA HIS A 290 8.05 -10.56 8.34
C HIS A 290 8.19 -11.89 7.58
N ILE A 291 7.30 -12.83 7.85
CA ILE A 291 7.21 -14.12 7.17
C ILE A 291 6.60 -14.05 5.76
N CYS A 292 5.89 -12.99 5.42
CA CYS A 292 5.17 -12.87 4.14
C CYS A 292 6.07 -13.10 2.94
N LEU A 293 7.30 -12.59 2.99
CA LEU A 293 8.26 -12.71 1.89
C LEU A 293 8.64 -14.15 1.56
N LEU A 294 8.49 -15.08 2.51
CA LEU A 294 8.78 -16.50 2.30
C LEU A 294 7.59 -17.28 1.78
N TYR A 295 6.36 -16.86 2.10
CA TYR A 295 5.14 -17.57 1.70
C TYR A 295 4.56 -17.10 0.38
N THR A 296 4.87 -15.91 -0.07
CA THR A 296 4.34 -15.31 -1.29
C THR A 296 5.28 -15.41 -2.50
N SER A 297 6.54 -15.75 -2.27
CA SER A 297 7.40 -16.18 -3.37
C SER A 297 6.91 -17.54 -3.85
N PRO A 298 6.69 -17.74 -5.16
CA PRO A 298 6.41 -19.05 -5.71
C PRO A 298 7.59 -19.96 -5.39
N SER A 299 7.45 -20.77 -4.36
CA SER A 299 8.43 -21.79 -4.04
C SER A 299 8.10 -23.04 -4.84
N PRO A 300 9.09 -23.86 -5.21
CA PRO A 300 8.83 -25.18 -5.77
C PRO A 300 7.91 -26.04 -4.89
N ARG A 301 7.82 -25.74 -3.61
CA ARG A 301 6.91 -26.36 -2.65
C ARG A 301 5.44 -26.03 -2.91
N ASP A 302 5.12 -24.78 -3.29
CA ASP A 302 3.74 -24.39 -3.55
C ASP A 302 3.20 -25.08 -4.81
N ALA A 303 4.05 -25.28 -5.82
CA ALA A 303 3.72 -26.08 -7.00
C ALA A 303 3.51 -27.58 -6.68
N THR A 304 4.11 -28.09 -5.61
CA THR A 304 3.99 -29.48 -5.18
C THR A 304 2.74 -29.68 -4.31
N LEU A 305 2.42 -28.75 -3.44
CA LEU A 305 1.21 -28.78 -2.60
C LEU A 305 -0.07 -28.62 -3.41
N SER A 306 -0.04 -27.85 -4.51
CA SER A 306 -1.19 -27.71 -5.41
C SER A 306 -1.47 -28.96 -6.26
N ARG A 307 -0.58 -29.96 -6.23
CA ARG A 307 -0.73 -31.24 -6.95
C ARG A 307 -1.09 -32.42 -6.05
N MET A 308 -1.24 -32.21 -4.74
CA MET A 308 -1.77 -33.27 -3.87
C MET A 308 -3.26 -33.46 -4.16
N PRO A 309 -3.71 -34.70 -4.48
CA PRO A 309 -5.12 -34.97 -4.67
C PRO A 309 -5.87 -34.65 -3.38
N SER A 310 -7.06 -34.06 -3.49
CA SER A 310 -7.95 -33.77 -2.38
C SER A 310 -8.51 -35.04 -1.69
N SER A 311 -7.91 -36.18 -1.91
CA SER A 311 -8.26 -37.49 -1.33
C SER A 311 -7.03 -38.13 -0.72
N ALA A 312 -6.56 -37.57 0.37
CA ALA A 312 -5.72 -38.26 1.34
C ALA A 312 -6.14 -37.89 2.76
#